data_9cea8fbeaa4ff78a115ccd10d6fec683
#
_entry.id   9cea8fbeaa4ff78a115ccd10d6fec683
#
_cell.length_a   1.000
_cell.length_b   1.000
_cell.length_c   1.000
_cell.angle_alpha   90.00
_cell.angle_beta   90.00
_cell.angle_gamma   90.00
#
_symmetry.space_group_name_H-M   'P 1'
#
loop_
_entity.id
_entity.type
_entity.pdbx_description
1 polymer ?
#
loop_
_entity_poly.entity_id
_entity_poly.type
_entity_poly.pdbx_seq_one_letter_code
_entity_poly.pdbx_strand_id
1 'polypeptide(L)'
;MLQIVRHYGRMTKRMNEPAIRRPSLPLTRNDIDDLEKLRTSASERAALADLVDVAILAEGHSVAESVLLHAVFTAGLRAVREHAEAEGYRLLAEEYEAEQAERRAVARRRSPYWDQED
;
A
#
# COMPACT_ATOMS: atom_id res chain seq x y z
N MET A 1 17.79 -3.77 -24.40
CA MET A 1 17.99 -3.10 -23.12
C MET A 1 16.87 -2.13 -22.76
N LEU A 2 16.48 -1.27 -23.68
CA LEU A 2 15.33 -0.38 -23.44
C LEU A 2 14.03 -1.14 -23.21
N GLN A 3 13.89 -2.31 -23.81
CA GLN A 3 12.71 -3.16 -23.64
C GLN A 3 12.61 -3.72 -22.22
N ILE A 4 13.74 -4.00 -21.57
CA ILE A 4 13.77 -4.51 -20.21
C ILE A 4 13.20 -3.46 -19.25
N VAL A 5 13.56 -2.20 -19.45
CA VAL A 5 13.04 -1.10 -18.62
C VAL A 5 11.52 -1.00 -18.72
N ARG A 6 10.98 -1.25 -19.89
CA ARG A 6 9.51 -1.19 -20.10
C ARG A 6 8.76 -2.27 -19.34
N HIS A 7 9.39 -3.41 -19.07
CA HIS A 7 8.76 -4.50 -18.33
C HIS A 7 8.54 -4.18 -16.85
N TYR A 8 9.29 -3.25 -16.30
CA TYR A 8 9.18 -2.92 -14.88
C TYR A 8 8.07 -1.91 -14.58
N GLY A 9 7.48 -1.32 -15.60
CA GLY A 9 6.33 -0.46 -15.44
C GLY A 9 6.58 0.84 -14.70
N ARG A 10 5.56 1.33 -14.03
CA ARG A 10 5.58 2.65 -13.39
C ARG A 10 6.56 2.75 -12.23
N MET A 11 6.74 1.67 -11.47
CA MET A 11 7.60 1.69 -10.30
C MET A 11 9.06 1.87 -10.68
N THR A 12 9.53 1.15 -11.71
CA THR A 12 10.89 1.33 -12.23
C THR A 12 11.09 2.74 -12.73
N LYS A 13 10.13 3.27 -13.46
CA LYS A 13 10.18 4.63 -13.99
C LYS A 13 10.29 5.65 -12.86
N ARG A 14 9.50 5.49 -11.81
CA ARG A 14 9.54 6.34 -10.63
C ARG A 14 10.87 6.25 -9.91
N MET A 15 11.42 5.03 -9.75
CA MET A 15 12.69 4.82 -9.08
C MET A 15 13.85 5.45 -9.85
N ASN A 16 13.71 5.60 -11.17
CA ASN A 16 14.74 6.19 -12.03
C ASN A 16 14.63 7.71 -12.17
N GLU A 17 13.60 8.30 -11.61
CA GLU A 17 13.45 9.75 -11.63
C GLU A 17 14.56 10.41 -10.82
N PRO A 18 15.10 11.54 -11.29
CA PRO A 18 16.14 12.23 -10.53
C PRO A 18 15.59 12.79 -9.23
N ALA A 19 16.38 12.69 -8.17
CA ALA A 19 15.99 13.26 -6.89
C ALA A 19 16.06 14.79 -6.97
N ILE A 20 14.97 15.44 -6.58
CA ILE A 20 14.90 16.90 -6.52
C ILE A 20 14.99 17.43 -5.10
N ARG A 21 14.94 16.55 -4.12
CA ARG A 21 15.03 16.89 -2.71
C ARG A 21 15.61 15.71 -1.94
N ARG A 22 16.49 16.02 -0.99
CA ARG A 22 17.17 15.00 -0.18
C ARG A 22 16.99 15.29 1.30
N PRO A 23 15.78 15.05 1.87
CA PRO A 23 15.57 15.27 3.28
C PRO A 23 16.35 14.26 4.12
N SER A 24 16.76 14.66 5.32
CA SER A 24 17.38 13.72 6.24
C SER A 24 16.32 12.86 6.92
N LEU A 25 16.70 11.61 7.19
CA LEU A 25 15.83 10.67 7.86
C LEU A 25 16.57 10.19 9.12
N PRO A 26 16.10 10.55 10.33
CA PRO A 26 16.72 10.03 11.55
C PRO A 26 16.39 8.54 11.69
N LEU A 27 17.43 7.75 11.98
CA LEU A 27 17.30 6.31 12.16
C LEU A 27 17.75 5.92 13.55
N THR A 28 16.94 5.11 14.22
CA THR A 28 17.32 4.53 15.50
C THR A 28 18.26 3.35 15.28
N ARG A 29 18.82 2.83 16.38
CA ARG A 29 19.63 1.62 16.30
C ARG A 29 18.85 0.46 15.71
N ASN A 30 17.60 0.29 16.11
CA ASN A 30 16.75 -0.77 15.60
C ASN A 30 16.49 -0.60 14.09
N ASP A 31 16.30 0.64 13.65
CA ASP A 31 16.10 0.93 12.23
C ASP A 31 17.33 0.53 11.41
N ILE A 32 18.52 0.83 11.93
CA ILE A 32 19.78 0.47 11.26
C ILE A 32 19.93 -1.05 11.18
N ASP A 33 19.61 -1.75 12.26
CA ASP A 33 19.68 -3.21 12.30
C ASP A 33 18.68 -3.83 11.31
N ASP A 34 17.47 -3.31 11.25
CA ASP A 34 16.44 -3.75 10.31
C ASP A 34 16.85 -3.50 8.86
N LEU A 35 17.44 -2.36 8.60
CA LEU A 35 17.91 -2.02 7.25
C LEU A 35 19.05 -2.94 6.83
N GLU A 36 19.97 -3.24 7.73
CA GLU A 36 21.06 -4.16 7.45
C GLU A 36 20.55 -5.58 7.20
N LYS A 37 19.55 -6.01 7.96
CA LYS A 37 18.91 -7.29 7.75
C LYS A 37 18.22 -7.36 6.39
N LEU A 38 17.50 -6.30 6.01
CA LEU A 38 16.89 -6.20 4.70
C LEU A 38 17.93 -6.29 3.58
N ARG A 39 19.06 -5.65 3.79
CA ARG A 39 20.15 -5.65 2.81
C ARG A 39 20.80 -7.01 2.65
N THR A 40 20.94 -7.76 3.73
CA THR A 40 21.64 -9.05 3.72
C THR A 40 20.74 -10.27 3.53
N SER A 41 19.44 -10.14 3.77
CA SER A 41 18.48 -11.23 3.64
C SER A 41 17.94 -11.31 2.21
N ALA A 42 18.22 -12.41 1.54
CA ALA A 42 17.71 -12.64 0.19
C ALA A 42 16.18 -12.67 0.16
N SER A 43 15.56 -13.27 1.18
CA SER A 43 14.10 -13.36 1.25
C SER A 43 13.45 -11.99 1.45
N GLU A 44 14.04 -11.13 2.28
CA GLU A 44 13.51 -9.79 2.50
C GLU A 44 13.71 -8.90 1.28
N ARG A 45 14.86 -9.01 0.60
CA ARG A 45 15.07 -8.30 -0.66
C ARG A 45 14.07 -8.73 -1.73
N ALA A 46 13.80 -10.03 -1.83
CA ALA A 46 12.83 -10.56 -2.78
C ALA A 46 11.43 -10.04 -2.48
N ALA A 47 11.06 -9.98 -1.21
CA ALA A 47 9.77 -9.42 -0.79
C ALA A 47 9.66 -7.94 -1.15
N LEU A 48 10.71 -7.17 -0.92
CA LEU A 48 10.74 -5.76 -1.29
C LEU A 48 10.63 -5.58 -2.81
N ALA A 49 11.37 -6.39 -3.57
CA ALA A 49 11.32 -6.37 -5.03
C ALA A 49 9.90 -6.59 -5.54
N ASP A 50 9.18 -7.52 -4.94
CA ASP A 50 7.79 -7.80 -5.27
C ASP A 50 6.89 -6.60 -4.93
N LEU A 51 7.07 -6.02 -3.76
CA LEU A 51 6.22 -4.91 -3.30
C LEU A 51 6.36 -3.67 -4.17
N VAL A 52 7.55 -3.39 -4.68
CA VAL A 52 7.79 -2.21 -5.51
C VAL A 52 7.90 -2.55 -6.99
N ASP A 53 7.76 -3.83 -7.34
CA ASP A 53 7.79 -4.31 -8.73
C ASP A 53 9.09 -3.96 -9.45
N VAL A 54 10.21 -4.12 -8.76
CA VAL A 54 11.55 -3.88 -9.29
C VAL A 54 12.41 -5.10 -9.01
N ALA A 55 12.54 -5.98 -10.00
CA ALA A 55 13.18 -7.28 -9.86
C ALA A 55 14.67 -7.20 -9.47
N ILE A 56 15.37 -6.15 -9.88
CA ILE A 56 16.79 -6.00 -9.62
C ILE A 56 17.12 -5.93 -8.14
N LEU A 57 16.17 -5.53 -7.31
CA LEU A 57 16.36 -5.47 -5.85
C LEU A 57 16.56 -6.86 -5.24
N ALA A 58 16.00 -7.90 -5.87
CA ALA A 58 16.15 -9.27 -5.39
C ALA A 58 17.55 -9.85 -5.67
N GLU A 59 18.22 -9.36 -6.69
CA GLU A 59 19.44 -9.97 -7.20
C GLU A 59 20.73 -9.53 -6.49
N GLY A 60 20.71 -8.42 -5.79
CA GLY A 60 21.98 -7.83 -5.45
C GLY A 60 22.26 -7.54 -4.01
N HIS A 61 23.40 -8.06 -3.55
CA HIS A 61 24.06 -7.57 -2.39
C HIS A 61 24.82 -6.26 -2.70
N SER A 62 24.79 -5.80 -3.94
CA SER A 62 25.46 -4.57 -4.37
C SER A 62 24.50 -3.40 -4.61
N VAL A 63 23.27 -3.52 -4.16
CA VAL A 63 22.30 -2.44 -4.27
C VAL A 63 22.72 -1.29 -3.34
N ALA A 64 22.77 -0.08 -3.88
CA ALA A 64 23.13 1.09 -3.09
C ALA A 64 22.09 1.33 -1.99
N GLU A 65 22.58 1.78 -0.83
CA GLU A 65 21.71 2.05 0.32
C GLU A 65 20.60 3.05 -0.01
N SER A 66 20.91 4.09 -0.79
CA SER A 66 19.93 5.10 -1.20
C SER A 66 18.81 4.50 -2.04
N VAL A 67 19.13 3.54 -2.90
CA VAL A 67 18.14 2.84 -3.73
C VAL A 67 17.25 1.96 -2.84
N LEU A 68 17.86 1.27 -1.90
CA LEU A 68 17.15 0.42 -0.97
C LEU A 68 16.19 1.24 -0.10
N LEU A 69 16.66 2.36 0.44
CA LEU A 69 15.83 3.26 1.25
C LEU A 69 14.68 3.84 0.44
N HIS A 70 14.91 4.22 -0.80
CA HIS A 70 13.84 4.74 -1.64
C HIS A 70 12.80 3.66 -1.95
N ALA A 71 13.24 2.42 -2.14
CA ALA A 71 12.32 1.31 -2.36
C ALA A 71 11.45 1.05 -1.12
N VAL A 72 12.04 1.10 0.07
CA VAL A 72 11.30 0.97 1.33
C VAL A 72 10.29 2.11 1.48
N PHE A 73 10.71 3.33 1.19
CA PHE A 73 9.81 4.49 1.20
C PHE A 73 8.63 4.30 0.25
N THR A 74 8.89 3.84 -0.95
CA THR A 74 7.85 3.59 -1.96
C THR A 74 6.87 2.51 -1.48
N ALA A 75 7.39 1.42 -0.93
CA ALA A 75 6.56 0.35 -0.36
C ALA A 75 5.72 0.85 0.80
N GLY A 76 6.29 1.69 1.66
CA GLY A 76 5.58 2.29 2.78
C GLY A 76 4.44 3.20 2.35
N LEU A 77 4.67 4.06 1.36
CA LEU A 77 3.62 4.92 0.82
C LEU A 77 2.48 4.10 0.21
N ARG A 78 2.82 3.05 -0.50
CA ARG A 78 1.81 2.15 -1.07
C ARG A 78 0.97 1.51 0.03
N ALA A 79 1.61 1.02 1.07
CA ALA A 79 0.91 0.42 2.21
C ALA A 79 -0.04 1.40 2.88
N VAL A 80 0.39 2.66 3.06
CA VAL A 80 -0.46 3.71 3.63
C VAL A 80 -1.68 3.96 2.75
N ARG A 81 -1.48 4.06 1.45
CA ARG A 81 -2.58 4.30 0.51
C ARG A 81 -3.58 3.15 0.49
N GLU A 82 -3.08 1.93 0.46
CA GLU A 82 -3.94 0.74 0.47
C GLU A 82 -4.75 0.66 1.75
N HIS A 83 -4.13 0.96 2.88
CA HIS A 83 -4.84 0.98 4.15
C HIS A 83 -5.92 2.06 4.19
N ALA A 84 -5.61 3.26 3.69
CA ALA A 84 -6.56 4.37 3.63
C ALA A 84 -7.75 4.03 2.73
N GLU A 85 -7.50 3.39 1.58
CA GLU A 85 -8.55 2.95 0.68
C GLU A 85 -9.45 1.89 1.34
N ALA A 86 -8.84 0.92 2.01
CA ALA A 86 -9.59 -0.12 2.71
C ALA A 86 -10.47 0.47 3.80
N GLU A 87 -9.95 1.45 4.57
CA GLU A 87 -10.75 2.15 5.58
C GLU A 87 -11.89 2.94 4.95
N GLY A 88 -11.64 3.59 3.82
CA GLY A 88 -12.66 4.31 3.09
C GLY A 88 -13.81 3.40 2.65
N TYR A 89 -13.48 2.24 2.09
CA TYR A 89 -14.49 1.26 1.69
C TYR A 89 -15.25 0.72 2.89
N ARG A 90 -14.57 0.48 4.00
CA ARG A 90 -15.21 0.01 5.22
C ARG A 90 -16.23 1.02 5.74
N LEU A 91 -15.86 2.30 5.76
CA LEU A 91 -16.77 3.37 6.19
C LEU A 91 -17.98 3.50 5.26
N LEU A 92 -17.76 3.39 3.95
CA LEU A 92 -18.85 3.42 2.97
C LEU A 92 -19.80 2.23 3.17
N ALA A 93 -19.25 1.05 3.46
CA ALA A 93 -20.08 -0.13 3.71
C ALA A 93 -20.93 0.04 4.97
N GLU A 94 -20.36 0.62 6.03
CA GLU A 94 -21.11 0.91 7.26
C GLU A 94 -22.22 1.90 7.02
N GLU A 95 -21.96 2.97 6.26
CA GLU A 95 -22.98 3.95 5.91
C GLU A 95 -24.11 3.33 5.10
N TYR A 96 -23.74 2.50 4.15
CA TYR A 96 -24.74 1.80 3.33
C TYR A 96 -25.63 0.90 4.18
N GLU A 97 -25.03 0.14 5.09
CA GLU A 97 -25.79 -0.72 5.99
C GLU A 97 -26.71 0.07 6.91
N ALA A 98 -26.23 1.20 7.42
CA ALA A 98 -27.03 2.08 8.27
C ALA A 98 -28.24 2.62 7.49
N GLU A 99 -28.04 3.05 6.26
CA GLU A 99 -29.12 3.51 5.39
C GLU A 99 -30.12 2.41 5.10
N GLN A 100 -29.65 1.21 4.81
CA GLN A 100 -30.53 0.07 4.57
C GLN A 100 -31.34 -0.29 5.81
N ALA A 101 -30.72 -0.25 6.99
CA ALA A 101 -31.42 -0.51 8.24
C ALA A 101 -32.49 0.54 8.49
N GLU A 102 -32.19 1.80 8.22
CA GLU A 102 -33.16 2.90 8.36
C GLU A 102 -34.32 2.74 7.39
N ARG A 103 -34.03 2.42 6.13
CA ARG A 103 -35.08 2.17 5.13
C ARG A 103 -35.99 1.03 5.52
N ARG A 104 -35.41 -0.05 6.06
CA ARG A 104 -36.20 -1.18 6.56
C ARG A 104 -37.07 -0.78 7.74
N ALA A 105 -36.54 0.04 8.64
CA ALA A 105 -37.31 0.54 9.79
C ALA A 105 -38.48 1.40 9.34
N VAL A 106 -38.25 2.29 8.37
CA VAL A 106 -39.29 3.13 7.80
C VAL A 106 -40.36 2.27 7.11
N ALA A 107 -39.94 1.30 6.32
CA ALA A 107 -40.85 0.39 5.65
C ALA A 107 -41.72 -0.40 6.65
N ARG A 108 -41.11 -0.85 7.74
CA ARG A 108 -41.90 -1.55 8.81
C ARG A 108 -42.91 -0.64 9.47
N ARG A 109 -42.59 0.64 9.67
CA ARG A 109 -43.53 1.60 10.23
C ARG A 109 -44.67 1.93 9.29
N ARG A 110 -44.46 1.84 7.99
CA ARG A 110 -45.51 2.03 6.99
C ARG A 110 -46.33 0.77 6.79
N SER A 111 -45.75 -0.38 7.06
CA SER A 111 -46.32 -1.68 6.82
C SER A 111 -47.49 -2.06 7.74
N PRO A 112 -47.59 -1.61 9.01
CA PRO A 112 -48.63 -2.01 9.92
C PRO A 112 -50.06 -1.84 9.40
N TYR A 113 -50.28 -0.84 8.62
CA TYR A 113 -51.62 -0.61 8.05
C TYR A 113 -52.05 -1.77 7.16
N TRP A 114 -51.13 -2.28 6.34
CA TRP A 114 -51.42 -3.43 5.48
C TRP A 114 -51.61 -4.71 6.25
N ASP A 115 -50.82 -4.90 7.28
CA ASP A 115 -50.89 -6.09 8.12
C ASP A 115 -52.18 -6.13 8.96
N GLN A 116 -52.68 -4.97 9.30
CA GLN A 116 -53.89 -4.86 10.11
C GLN A 116 -55.18 -5.21 9.33
N GLU A 117 -55.13 -5.11 8.02
CA GLU A 117 -56.28 -5.45 7.19
C GLU A 117 -56.49 -6.94 7.03
N ASP A 118 -55.52 -7.71 7.35
CA ASP A 118 -55.60 -9.17 7.33
C ASP A 118 -56.19 -9.71 8.62
#